data_ce3e7d745634ec1a7f934739d9eedce6
#
_entry.id   ce3e7d745634ec1a7f934739d9eedce6
#
_cell.length_a   1.000
_cell.length_b   1.000
_cell.length_c   1.000
_cell.angle_alpha   90.00
_cell.angle_beta   90.00
_cell.angle_gamma   90.00
#
_symmetry.space_group_name_H-M   'P 1'
#
loop_
_entity.id
_entity.type
_entity.pdbx_description
1 polymer ?
#
loop_
_entity_poly.entity_id
_entity_poly.type
_entity_poly.pdbx_seq_one_letter_code
_entity_poly.pdbx_strand_id
1 'polypeptide(L)'
;EVMWLMEQVMWKSLDKRVAAFLLEEASIEGSSVLKITHEAIANHLGTHREVITRMLRYFQSEGMVRLSRGMVRLLDEDRLRQLQD
;
A
#
# COMPACT_ATOMS: atom_id res chain seq x y z
N GLU A 1 23.33 -10.83 6.05
CA GLU A 1 22.63 -11.84 5.26
C GLU A 1 21.25 -12.14 5.83
N VAL A 2 21.22 -12.48 7.13
CA VAL A 2 19.93 -12.77 7.79
C VAL A 2 19.01 -11.56 7.76
N MET A 3 19.55 -10.36 7.96
CA MET A 3 18.77 -9.13 7.93
C MET A 3 18.18 -8.87 6.53
N TRP A 4 18.97 -9.16 5.49
CA TRP A 4 18.50 -8.99 4.13
C TRP A 4 17.32 -9.91 3.82
N LEU A 5 17.39 -11.17 4.27
CA LEU A 5 16.31 -12.14 4.09
C LEU A 5 15.05 -11.70 4.83
N MET A 6 15.21 -11.20 6.05
CA MET A 6 14.07 -10.72 6.84
C MET A 6 13.40 -9.52 6.17
N GLU A 7 14.19 -8.59 5.63
CA GLU A 7 13.65 -7.45 4.92
C GLU A 7 12.86 -7.88 3.69
N GLN A 8 13.37 -8.85 2.94
CA GLN A 8 12.67 -9.37 1.76
C GLN A 8 11.34 -10.01 2.13
N VAL A 9 11.31 -10.82 3.18
CA VAL A 9 10.09 -11.47 3.64
C VAL A 9 9.08 -10.42 4.13
N MET A 10 9.54 -9.45 4.91
CA MET A 10 8.66 -8.39 5.42
C MET A 10 8.09 -7.55 4.29
N TRP A 11 8.91 -7.21 3.30
CA TRP A 11 8.48 -6.42 2.17
C TRP A 11 7.41 -7.14 1.35
N LYS A 12 7.61 -8.43 1.07
CA LYS A 12 6.65 -9.22 0.29
C LYS A 12 5.35 -9.43 1.05
N SER A 13 5.42 -9.54 2.37
CA SER A 13 4.21 -9.66 3.18
C SER A 13 3.47 -8.34 3.25
N LEU A 14 4.21 -7.23 3.33
CA LEU A 14 3.63 -5.91 3.47
C LEU A 14 2.93 -5.45 2.20
N ASP A 15 3.47 -5.78 1.01
CA ASP A 15 2.83 -5.38 -0.24
C ASP A 15 1.41 -5.94 -0.34
N LYS A 16 1.23 -7.19 0.06
CA LYS A 16 -0.09 -7.82 0.08
C LYS A 16 -1.03 -7.13 1.08
N ARG A 17 -0.51 -6.80 2.25
CA ARG A 17 -1.30 -6.17 3.30
C ARG A 17 -1.71 -4.74 2.91
N VAL A 18 -0.80 -3.99 2.30
CA VAL A 18 -1.11 -2.64 1.84
C VAL A 18 -2.13 -2.68 0.71
N ALA A 19 -1.94 -3.59 -0.26
CA ALA A 19 -2.89 -3.74 -1.36
C ALA A 19 -4.28 -4.11 -0.85
N ALA A 20 -4.37 -5.06 0.08
CA ALA A 20 -5.63 -5.48 0.68
C ALA A 20 -6.31 -4.32 1.41
N PHE A 21 -5.53 -3.56 2.17
CA PHE A 21 -6.06 -2.41 2.91
C PHE A 21 -6.64 -1.36 1.96
N LEU A 22 -5.90 -1.02 0.90
CA LEU A 22 -6.35 -0.01 -0.06
C LEU A 22 -7.64 -0.45 -0.77
N LEU A 23 -7.71 -1.71 -1.18
CA LEU A 23 -8.90 -2.23 -1.85
C LEU A 23 -10.10 -2.25 -0.92
N GLU A 24 -9.91 -2.63 0.34
CA GLU A 24 -10.97 -2.64 1.32
C GLU A 24 -11.50 -1.24 1.59
N GLU A 25 -10.60 -0.27 1.77
CA GLU A 25 -11.00 1.12 1.99
C GLU A 25 -11.75 1.68 0.79
N ALA A 26 -11.30 1.36 -0.43
CA ALA A 26 -11.99 1.79 -1.64
C ALA A 26 -13.40 1.23 -1.71
N SER A 27 -13.57 -0.03 -1.30
CA SER A 27 -14.87 -0.68 -1.26
C SER A 27 -15.80 -0.01 -0.25
N ILE A 28 -15.28 0.28 0.95
CA ILE A 28 -16.05 0.93 2.01
C ILE A 28 -16.47 2.34 1.59
N GLU A 29 -15.53 3.11 1.02
CA GLU A 29 -15.80 4.48 0.60
C GLU A 29 -16.60 4.57 -0.69
N GLY A 30 -16.63 3.51 -1.47
CA GLY A 30 -17.24 3.52 -2.79
C GLY A 30 -16.51 4.42 -3.76
N SER A 31 -15.18 4.56 -3.61
CA SER A 31 -14.38 5.48 -4.40
C SER A 31 -12.96 4.95 -4.55
N SER A 32 -12.34 5.24 -5.70
CA SER A 32 -10.94 4.94 -5.94
C SER A 32 -10.00 6.00 -5.35
N VAL A 33 -10.54 7.08 -4.83
CA VAL A 33 -9.75 8.16 -4.22
C VAL A 33 -9.89 8.06 -2.72
N LEU A 34 -8.80 7.76 -2.05
CA LEU A 34 -8.77 7.60 -0.60
C LEU A 34 -8.10 8.81 0.05
N LYS A 35 -8.82 9.48 0.92
CA LYS A 35 -8.28 10.61 1.68
C LYS A 35 -7.66 10.06 2.95
N ILE A 36 -6.41 9.63 2.85
CA ILE A 36 -5.72 8.98 3.95
C ILE A 36 -4.23 9.31 3.91
N THR A 37 -3.63 9.45 5.08
CA THR A 37 -2.20 9.72 5.18
C THR A 37 -1.41 8.42 5.27
N HIS A 38 -0.13 8.49 4.91
CA HIS A 38 0.78 7.35 5.07
C HIS A 38 0.89 6.93 6.53
N GLU A 39 0.86 7.90 7.44
CA GLU A 39 0.90 7.62 8.87
C GLU A 39 -0.31 6.84 9.33
N ALA A 40 -1.51 7.20 8.84
CA ALA A 40 -2.73 6.48 9.19
C ALA A 40 -2.68 5.04 8.69
N ILE A 41 -2.19 4.83 7.47
CA ILE A 41 -2.03 3.48 6.94
C ILE A 41 -1.05 2.70 7.79
N ALA A 42 0.09 3.31 8.13
CA ALA A 42 1.11 2.66 8.95
C ALA A 42 0.57 2.25 10.31
N ASN A 43 -0.19 3.14 10.95
CA ASN A 43 -0.80 2.84 12.23
C ASN A 43 -1.78 1.68 12.14
N HIS A 44 -2.57 1.64 11.08
CA HIS A 44 -3.53 0.56 10.87
C HIS A 44 -2.83 -0.79 10.68
N LEU A 45 -1.72 -0.80 9.95
CA LEU A 45 -1.01 -2.04 9.64
C LEU A 45 0.08 -2.40 10.66
N GLY A 46 0.30 -1.55 11.65
CA GLY A 46 1.29 -1.82 12.69
C GLY A 46 2.73 -1.69 12.21
N THR A 47 2.97 -0.73 11.33
CA THR A 47 4.32 -0.49 10.79
C THR A 47 4.64 1.01 10.87
N HIS A 48 5.73 1.43 10.24
CA HIS A 48 6.19 2.81 10.29
C HIS A 48 5.85 3.57 9.01
N ARG A 49 5.62 4.88 9.15
CA ARG A 49 5.27 5.73 8.03
C ARG A 49 6.28 5.63 6.88
N GLU A 50 7.57 5.60 7.20
CA GLU A 50 8.64 5.53 6.18
C GLU A 50 8.51 4.27 5.33
N VAL A 51 8.14 3.16 5.95
CA VAL A 51 7.96 1.88 5.25
C VAL A 51 6.78 1.97 4.30
N ILE A 52 5.67 2.54 4.77
CA ILE A 52 4.48 2.74 3.93
C ILE A 52 4.79 3.68 2.76
N THR A 53 5.52 4.77 3.04
CA THR A 53 5.88 5.71 1.98
C THR A 53 6.68 5.03 0.88
N ARG A 54 7.65 4.18 1.23
CA ARG A 54 8.44 3.45 0.24
C ARG A 54 7.58 2.48 -0.55
N MET A 55 6.67 1.77 0.15
CA MET A 55 5.78 0.81 -0.51
C MET A 55 4.84 1.50 -1.48
N LEU A 56 4.24 2.62 -1.07
CA LEU A 56 3.32 3.35 -1.94
C LEU A 56 4.04 3.97 -3.13
N ARG A 57 5.27 4.44 -2.95
CA ARG A 57 6.08 4.94 -4.06
C ARG A 57 6.39 3.83 -5.05
N TYR A 58 6.63 2.62 -4.57
CA TYR A 58 6.80 1.46 -5.43
C TYR A 58 5.52 1.20 -6.21
N PHE A 59 4.37 1.20 -5.55
CA PHE A 59 3.08 1.02 -6.24
C PHE A 59 2.86 2.11 -7.30
N GLN A 60 3.24 3.34 -6.99
CA GLN A 60 3.11 4.43 -7.96
C GLN A 60 4.01 4.23 -9.17
N SER A 61 5.25 3.79 -8.93
CA SER A 61 6.19 3.53 -10.04
C SER A 61 5.70 2.42 -10.96
N GLU A 62 4.89 1.51 -10.42
CA GLU A 62 4.29 0.41 -11.19
C GLU A 62 2.93 0.77 -11.78
N GLY A 63 2.49 2.00 -11.59
CA GLY A 63 1.23 2.46 -12.15
C GLY A 63 -0.01 1.96 -11.43
N MET A 64 0.15 1.42 -10.23
CA MET A 64 -1.00 0.89 -9.47
C MET A 64 -1.75 1.97 -8.71
N VAL A 65 -1.04 3.00 -8.25
CA VAL A 65 -1.66 4.10 -7.52
C VAL A 65 -1.04 5.42 -7.96
N ARG A 66 -1.71 6.51 -7.63
CA ARG A 66 -1.16 7.85 -7.78
C ARG A 66 -1.23 8.53 -6.42
N LEU A 67 -0.10 9.06 -6.00
CA LEU A 67 0.02 9.70 -4.69
C LEU A 67 -0.09 11.22 -4.83
N SER A 68 -0.82 11.82 -3.90
CA SER A 68 -0.83 13.26 -3.74
C SER A 68 -0.96 13.53 -2.24
N ARG A 69 -0.85 14.79 -1.85
CA ARG A 69 -0.83 15.13 -0.44
C ARG A 69 -2.14 14.73 0.24
N GLY A 70 -2.03 13.82 1.21
CA GLY A 70 -3.17 13.34 1.97
C GLY A 70 -4.14 12.48 1.17
N MET A 71 -3.72 12.00 -0.01
CA MET A 71 -4.58 11.22 -0.88
C MET A 71 -3.83 10.09 -1.57
N VAL A 72 -4.51 8.97 -1.74
CA VAL A 72 -4.04 7.85 -2.56
C VAL A 72 -5.15 7.53 -3.55
N ARG A 73 -4.86 7.63 -4.85
CA ARG A 73 -5.81 7.27 -5.88
C ARG A 73 -5.43 5.90 -6.44
N LEU A 74 -6.38 4.98 -6.46
CA LEU A 74 -6.15 3.65 -7.03
C LEU A 74 -6.34 3.73 -8.54
N LEU A 75 -5.29 3.42 -9.30
CA LEU A 75 -5.31 3.47 -10.76
C LEU A 75 -5.59 2.10 -11.36
N ASP A 76 -5.06 1.03 -10.76
CA ASP A 76 -5.16 -0.32 -11.30
C ASP A 76 -5.51 -1.29 -10.17
N GLU A 77 -6.80 -1.38 -9.89
CA GLU A 77 -7.28 -2.23 -8.81
C GLU A 77 -7.05 -3.71 -9.11
N ASP A 78 -7.07 -4.09 -10.39
CA ASP A 78 -6.82 -5.47 -10.76
C ASP A 78 -5.41 -5.91 -10.39
N ARG A 79 -4.41 -5.06 -10.63
CA ARG A 79 -3.04 -5.37 -10.22
C ARG A 79 -2.90 -5.45 -8.70
N LEU A 80 -3.61 -4.57 -7.99
CA LEU A 80 -3.60 -4.63 -6.52
C LEU A 80 -4.21 -5.95 -6.02
N ARG A 81 -5.26 -6.44 -6.68
CA ARG A 81 -5.84 -7.74 -6.34
C ARG A 81 -4.87 -8.87 -6.62
N GLN A 82 -4.13 -8.79 -7.71
CA GLN A 82 -3.16 -9.81 -8.07
C GLN A 82 -2.04 -9.93 -7.04
N LEU A 83 -1.69 -8.85 -6.36
CA LEU A 83 -0.68 -8.90 -5.31
C LEU A 83 -1.09 -9.77 -4.13
N GLN A 84 -2.39 -9.96 -3.93
CA GLN A 84 -2.90 -10.74 -2.80
C GLN A 84 -2.88 -12.25 -3.07
N ASP A 85 -2.78 -12.64 -4.32
CA ASP A 85 -2.84 -14.05 -4.73
C ASP A 85 -1.50 -14.78 -4.60
#